data_00b63ab86047aa296476cc168c8f5c49
#
_entry.id   00b63ab86047aa296476cc168c8f5c49
#
_cell.length_a   1.000
_cell.length_b   1.000
_cell.length_c   1.000
_cell.angle_alpha   90.00
_cell.angle_beta   90.00
_cell.angle_gamma   90.00
#
_symmetry.space_group_name_H-M   'P 1'
#
loop_
_entity.id
_entity.type
_entity.pdbx_description
1 polymer ?
#
loop_
_entity_poly.entity_id
_entity_poly.type
_entity_poly.pdbx_seq_one_letter_code
_entity_poly.pdbx_strand_id
1 'polypeptide(L)'
;FHCAWPANRPGRRPAGAALFGAFPLAYSVVLEALYLPLILMLVGLIFRGVAFEFRFKARANKRHIWDKAFIWGSLVATFFQGVALGAFIEGFKVVDRKFVGGTLDWLTPFTLFSGLGLIVAYSLLGCTWLIMKTEGSLQKQMHDIARPLALVLLAVIGVVSLWTPIAYPQIAERWFSMPNLVWFMPVPILVLVTFYGLLRAVARDAHYTPFLLTLVLIFLGYSGLGISLWPNIIPPSISIWDAAAPPQSQGFMLVGTLFILPFILGYTYWSYYVFRGKVTHEDGYH
;
A
#
# COMPACT_ATOMS: atom_id res chain seq x y z
N PHE A 1 0.07 -18.01 -7.14
CA PHE A 1 0.05 -16.66 -7.77
C PHE A 1 -1.13 -16.46 -8.74
N HIS A 2 -1.59 -17.52 -9.43
CA HIS A 2 -2.75 -17.46 -10.32
C HIS A 2 -4.07 -17.14 -9.60
N CYS A 3 -4.23 -17.59 -8.37
CA CYS A 3 -5.49 -17.43 -7.62
C CYS A 3 -5.72 -16.03 -7.04
N ALA A 4 -4.68 -15.22 -6.86
CA ALA A 4 -4.81 -13.85 -6.35
C ALA A 4 -5.01 -12.79 -7.46
N TRP A 5 -4.83 -13.18 -8.73
CA TRP A 5 -4.87 -12.26 -9.87
C TRP A 5 -6.28 -11.70 -10.19
N PRO A 6 -7.37 -12.48 -10.16
CA PRO A 6 -8.70 -11.94 -10.45
C PRO A 6 -9.25 -11.04 -9.34
N ALA A 7 -8.97 -11.37 -8.08
CA ALA A 7 -9.49 -10.64 -6.93
C ALA A 7 -8.97 -9.20 -6.80
N ASN A 8 -7.81 -8.90 -7.38
CA ASN A 8 -7.16 -7.59 -7.25
C ASN A 8 -7.51 -6.61 -8.40
N ARG A 9 -8.18 -7.07 -9.45
CA ARG A 9 -8.57 -6.20 -10.58
C ARG A 9 -9.78 -5.29 -10.31
N PRO A 10 -10.85 -5.70 -9.60
CA PRO A 10 -12.01 -4.84 -9.41
C PRO A 10 -11.77 -3.68 -8.46
N GLY A 11 -10.93 -3.82 -7.44
CA GLY A 11 -10.76 -2.84 -6.37
C GLY A 11 -9.99 -1.57 -6.76
N ARG A 12 -9.14 -1.61 -7.78
CA ARG A 12 -8.32 -0.44 -8.17
C ARG A 12 -9.03 0.54 -9.10
N ARG A 13 -9.92 0.06 -9.94
CA ARG A 13 -10.70 0.91 -10.87
C ARG A 13 -11.74 1.79 -10.16
N PRO A 14 -12.54 1.26 -9.21
CA PRO A 14 -13.52 2.08 -8.51
C PRO A 14 -12.90 3.14 -7.60
N ALA A 15 -11.70 2.94 -7.02
CA ALA A 15 -11.09 3.93 -6.15
C ALA A 15 -10.72 5.24 -6.88
N GLY A 16 -10.14 5.16 -8.08
CA GLY A 16 -9.84 6.34 -8.89
C GLY A 16 -11.11 7.05 -9.37
N ALA A 17 -12.12 6.31 -9.81
CA ALA A 17 -13.40 6.86 -10.20
C ALA A 17 -14.15 7.46 -9.00
N ALA A 18 -14.06 6.84 -7.83
CA ALA A 18 -14.65 7.37 -6.60
C ALA A 18 -13.97 8.67 -6.16
N LEU A 19 -12.63 8.76 -6.24
CA LEU A 19 -11.91 9.99 -5.94
C LEU A 19 -12.30 11.11 -6.92
N PHE A 20 -12.38 10.82 -8.22
CA PHE A 20 -12.81 11.78 -9.23
C PHE A 20 -14.23 12.31 -8.98
N GLY A 21 -15.17 11.43 -8.65
CA GLY A 21 -16.56 11.82 -8.45
C GLY A 21 -16.83 12.47 -7.09
N ALA A 22 -16.18 12.02 -6.01
CA ALA A 22 -16.39 12.55 -4.67
C ALA A 22 -15.56 13.82 -4.38
N PHE A 23 -14.34 13.88 -4.93
CA PHE A 23 -13.36 14.94 -4.65
C PHE A 23 -12.65 15.39 -5.96
N PRO A 24 -13.35 16.01 -6.90
CA PRO A 24 -12.79 16.36 -8.21
C PRO A 24 -11.58 17.31 -8.12
N LEU A 25 -11.58 18.22 -7.16
CA LEU A 25 -10.46 19.13 -6.92
C LEU A 25 -9.22 18.36 -6.46
N ALA A 26 -9.38 17.44 -5.53
CA ALA A 26 -8.26 16.62 -5.06
C ALA A 26 -7.72 15.72 -6.18
N TYR A 27 -8.61 15.17 -7.00
CA TYR A 27 -8.22 14.36 -8.14
C TYR A 27 -7.37 15.15 -9.15
N SER A 28 -7.78 16.37 -9.52
CA SER A 28 -7.03 17.21 -10.47
C SER A 28 -5.65 17.58 -9.94
N VAL A 29 -5.55 18.08 -8.71
CA VAL A 29 -4.28 18.48 -8.08
C VAL A 29 -3.33 17.30 -7.91
N VAL A 30 -3.82 16.16 -7.43
CA VAL A 30 -2.99 14.96 -7.21
C VAL A 30 -2.48 14.39 -8.53
N LEU A 31 -3.31 14.36 -9.58
CA LEU A 31 -2.87 13.90 -10.90
C LEU A 31 -1.84 14.85 -11.51
N GLU A 32 -2.02 16.14 -11.37
CA GLU A 32 -1.08 17.15 -11.90
C GLU A 32 0.26 17.10 -11.16
N ALA A 33 0.25 16.96 -9.85
CA ALA A 33 1.45 16.87 -9.03
C ALA A 33 2.23 15.56 -9.18
N LEU A 34 1.52 14.44 -9.34
CA LEU A 34 2.08 13.09 -9.31
C LEU A 34 2.03 12.36 -10.65
N TYR A 35 1.80 13.06 -11.78
CA TYR A 35 1.65 12.38 -13.07
C TYR A 35 2.85 11.52 -13.44
N LEU A 36 4.09 11.97 -13.18
CA LEU A 36 5.30 11.21 -13.47
C LEU A 36 5.42 9.93 -12.60
N PRO A 37 5.38 9.99 -11.25
CA PRO A 37 5.37 8.77 -10.43
C PRO A 37 4.25 7.81 -10.80
N LEU A 38 3.05 8.32 -11.09
CA LEU A 38 1.91 7.48 -11.47
C LEU A 38 2.12 6.80 -12.83
N ILE A 39 2.67 7.51 -13.82
CA ILE A 39 3.03 6.92 -15.13
C ILE A 39 4.08 5.84 -14.94
N LEU A 40 5.15 6.09 -14.18
CA LEU A 40 6.22 5.12 -13.92
C LEU A 40 5.69 3.90 -13.15
N MET A 41 4.79 4.11 -12.19
CA MET A 41 4.08 3.04 -11.51
C MET A 41 3.25 2.19 -12.49
N LEU A 42 2.51 2.82 -13.41
CA LEU A 42 1.70 2.13 -14.43
C LEU A 42 2.58 1.35 -15.40
N VAL A 43 3.68 1.94 -15.87
CA VAL A 43 4.67 1.23 -16.70
C VAL A 43 5.20 -0.01 -15.99
N GLY A 44 5.58 0.08 -14.71
CA GLY A 44 5.98 -1.08 -13.91
C GLY A 44 4.89 -2.15 -13.82
N LEU A 45 3.63 -1.75 -13.63
CA LEU A 45 2.49 -2.67 -13.59
C LEU A 45 2.22 -3.35 -14.95
N ILE A 46 2.39 -2.62 -16.06
CA ILE A 46 2.27 -3.17 -17.41
C ILE A 46 3.35 -4.21 -17.65
N PHE A 47 4.62 -3.89 -17.36
CA PHE A 47 5.73 -4.84 -17.49
C PHE A 47 5.50 -6.10 -16.66
N ARG A 48 5.03 -5.95 -15.42
CA ARG A 48 4.67 -7.08 -14.56
C ARG A 48 3.56 -7.94 -15.16
N GLY A 49 2.51 -7.32 -15.71
CA GLY A 49 1.39 -8.01 -16.35
C GLY A 49 1.79 -8.76 -17.61
N VAL A 50 2.54 -8.10 -18.47
CA VAL A 50 3.06 -8.65 -19.73
C VAL A 50 4.05 -9.81 -19.43
N ALA A 51 4.97 -9.61 -18.50
CA ALA A 51 5.95 -10.62 -18.12
C ALA A 51 5.29 -11.92 -17.64
N PHE A 52 4.22 -11.80 -16.85
CA PHE A 52 3.48 -12.96 -16.38
C PHE A 52 2.90 -13.80 -17.52
N GLU A 53 2.28 -13.17 -18.51
CA GLU A 53 1.63 -13.85 -19.62
C GLU A 53 2.65 -14.44 -20.62
N PHE A 54 3.66 -13.66 -20.96
CA PHE A 54 4.69 -14.08 -21.93
C PHE A 54 5.64 -15.16 -21.39
N ARG A 55 5.83 -15.24 -20.07
CA ARG A 55 6.66 -16.27 -19.44
C ARG A 55 6.17 -17.68 -19.77
N PHE A 56 4.86 -17.90 -19.78
CA PHE A 56 4.28 -19.21 -20.10
C PHE A 56 4.48 -19.61 -21.57
N LYS A 57 4.50 -18.63 -22.47
CA LYS A 57 4.69 -18.85 -23.91
C LYS A 57 6.17 -18.82 -24.32
N ALA A 58 7.07 -18.42 -23.43
CA ALA A 58 8.49 -18.27 -23.74
C ALA A 58 9.22 -19.62 -23.78
N ARG A 59 10.17 -19.75 -24.73
CA ARG A 59 11.09 -20.87 -24.75
C ARG A 59 11.90 -20.94 -23.45
N ALA A 60 12.27 -22.15 -23.00
CA ALA A 60 12.94 -22.37 -21.71
C ALA A 60 14.18 -21.47 -21.50
N ASN A 61 14.98 -21.24 -22.53
CA ASN A 61 16.17 -20.39 -22.48
C ASN A 61 15.88 -18.89 -22.36
N LYS A 62 14.66 -18.41 -22.58
CA LYS A 62 14.25 -17.01 -22.51
C LYS A 62 13.36 -16.71 -21.28
N ARG A 63 12.98 -17.70 -20.49
CA ARG A 63 12.11 -17.50 -19.31
C ARG A 63 12.71 -16.56 -18.28
N HIS A 64 14.04 -16.62 -18.10
CA HIS A 64 14.75 -15.75 -17.15
C HIS A 64 14.63 -14.26 -17.45
N ILE A 65 14.40 -13.86 -18.72
CA ILE A 65 14.19 -12.47 -19.12
C ILE A 65 12.85 -11.97 -18.54
N TRP A 66 11.82 -12.80 -18.68
CA TRP A 66 10.48 -12.49 -18.19
C TRP A 66 10.41 -12.54 -16.66
N ASP A 67 11.17 -13.42 -16.01
CA ASP A 67 11.32 -13.43 -14.55
C ASP A 67 11.94 -12.11 -14.05
N LYS A 68 13.00 -11.62 -14.69
CA LYS A 68 13.59 -10.31 -14.39
C LYS A 68 12.61 -9.16 -14.66
N ALA A 69 11.90 -9.20 -15.79
CA ALA A 69 10.91 -8.17 -16.11
C ALA A 69 9.76 -8.12 -15.07
N PHE A 70 9.33 -9.28 -14.57
CA PHE A 70 8.34 -9.36 -13.50
C PHE A 70 8.85 -8.76 -12.18
N ILE A 71 10.09 -9.09 -11.79
CA ILE A 71 10.70 -8.57 -10.55
C ILE A 71 10.88 -7.06 -10.65
N TRP A 72 11.53 -6.57 -11.71
CA TRP A 72 11.77 -5.13 -11.88
C TRP A 72 10.47 -4.34 -12.04
N GLY A 73 9.51 -4.85 -12.81
CA GLY A 73 8.20 -4.23 -12.93
C GLY A 73 7.46 -4.12 -11.60
N SER A 74 7.57 -5.15 -10.75
CA SER A 74 6.99 -5.14 -9.41
C SER A 74 7.69 -4.15 -8.48
N LEU A 75 9.03 -4.11 -8.49
CA LEU A 75 9.82 -3.19 -7.69
C LEU A 75 9.56 -1.73 -8.07
N VAL A 76 9.60 -1.42 -9.37
CA VAL A 76 9.32 -0.07 -9.90
C VAL A 76 7.91 0.36 -9.50
N ALA A 77 6.89 -0.49 -9.72
CA ALA A 77 5.52 -0.16 -9.36
C ALA A 77 5.35 0.11 -7.86
N THR A 78 5.96 -0.72 -7.01
CA THR A 78 5.89 -0.54 -5.55
C THR A 78 6.66 0.70 -5.10
N PHE A 79 7.84 0.93 -5.66
CA PHE A 79 8.66 2.08 -5.33
C PHE A 79 7.92 3.40 -5.62
N PHE A 80 7.39 3.56 -6.83
CA PHE A 80 6.66 4.79 -7.20
C PHE A 80 5.32 4.93 -6.48
N GLN A 81 4.69 3.83 -6.09
CA GLN A 81 3.54 3.89 -5.18
C GLN A 81 3.93 4.46 -3.81
N GLY A 82 5.07 4.06 -3.26
CA GLY A 82 5.58 4.61 -2.00
C GLY A 82 6.07 6.05 -2.12
N VAL A 83 6.69 6.42 -3.25
CA VAL A 83 7.03 7.81 -3.58
C VAL A 83 5.77 8.68 -3.60
N ALA A 84 4.71 8.23 -4.25
CA ALA A 84 3.44 8.95 -4.28
C ALA A 84 2.84 9.13 -2.88
N LEU A 85 2.91 8.11 -2.01
CA LEU A 85 2.48 8.23 -0.61
C LEU A 85 3.34 9.23 0.18
N GLY A 86 4.65 9.21 -0.01
CA GLY A 86 5.56 10.18 0.61
C GLY A 86 5.27 11.61 0.19
N ALA A 87 5.09 11.84 -1.11
CA ALA A 87 4.73 13.15 -1.64
C ALA A 87 3.37 13.65 -1.12
N PHE A 88 2.46 12.72 -0.86
CA PHE A 88 1.17 13.04 -0.26
C PHE A 88 1.30 13.52 1.20
N ILE A 89 2.25 12.98 1.95
CA ILE A 89 2.56 13.43 3.33
C ILE A 89 3.20 14.83 3.31
N GLU A 90 4.12 15.09 2.37
CA GLU A 90 4.76 16.39 2.19
C GLU A 90 3.75 17.47 1.81
N GLY A 91 2.71 17.07 1.09
CA GLY A 91 1.69 17.97 0.57
C GLY A 91 2.09 18.65 -0.73
N PHE A 92 1.14 19.40 -1.28
CA PHE A 92 1.29 20.06 -2.58
C PHE A 92 1.09 21.57 -2.47
N LYS A 93 1.85 22.33 -3.27
CA LYS A 93 1.68 23.79 -3.38
C LYS A 93 0.47 24.07 -4.26
N VAL A 94 -0.60 24.57 -3.64
CA VAL A 94 -1.84 24.89 -4.34
C VAL A 94 -2.15 26.37 -4.16
N VAL A 95 -2.37 27.07 -5.27
CA VAL A 95 -2.82 28.47 -5.30
C VAL A 95 -4.04 28.54 -6.22
N ASP A 96 -5.09 29.25 -5.80
CA ASP A 96 -6.34 29.37 -6.55
C ASP A 96 -6.91 28.03 -7.05
N ARG A 97 -6.86 26.99 -6.19
CA ARG A 97 -7.35 25.64 -6.49
C ARG A 97 -6.58 24.92 -7.61
N LYS A 98 -5.39 25.37 -7.97
CA LYS A 98 -4.53 24.76 -8.98
C LYS A 98 -3.17 24.42 -8.38
N PHE A 99 -2.57 23.35 -8.86
CA PHE A 99 -1.20 23.00 -8.51
C PHE A 99 -0.23 24.02 -9.15
N VAL A 100 0.69 24.56 -8.36
CA VAL A 100 1.69 25.57 -8.78
C VAL A 100 3.11 25.06 -8.54
N GLY A 101 3.30 23.77 -8.49
CA GLY A 101 4.61 23.14 -8.31
C GLY A 101 5.30 22.78 -9.62
N GLY A 102 6.56 22.41 -9.51
CA GLY A 102 7.35 21.88 -10.62
C GLY A 102 7.10 20.40 -10.87
N THR A 103 7.47 19.94 -12.06
CA THR A 103 7.35 18.53 -12.49
C THR A 103 8.10 17.53 -11.59
N LEU A 104 9.13 17.97 -10.90
CA LEU A 104 10.01 17.14 -10.05
C LEU A 104 9.92 17.47 -8.57
N ASP A 105 8.93 18.26 -8.13
CA ASP A 105 8.75 18.62 -6.71
C ASP A 105 8.53 17.40 -5.81
N TRP A 106 8.04 16.30 -6.38
CA TRP A 106 7.89 15.02 -5.69
C TRP A 106 9.22 14.29 -5.43
N LEU A 107 10.34 14.72 -6.03
CA LEU A 107 11.63 14.06 -5.90
C LEU A 107 12.40 14.59 -4.69
N THR A 108 12.02 14.16 -3.51
CA THR A 108 12.67 14.53 -2.25
C THR A 108 13.29 13.32 -1.56
N PRO A 109 14.23 13.51 -0.63
CA PRO A 109 14.80 12.41 0.14
C PRO A 109 13.74 11.62 0.92
N PHE A 110 12.72 12.31 1.43
CA PHE A 110 11.64 11.68 2.19
C PHE A 110 10.76 10.78 1.31
N THR A 111 10.39 11.25 0.11
CA THR A 111 9.58 10.46 -0.83
C THR A 111 10.32 9.24 -1.35
N LEU A 112 11.63 9.37 -1.66
CA LEU A 112 12.46 8.25 -2.06
C LEU A 112 12.59 7.21 -0.93
N PHE A 113 12.80 7.68 0.30
CA PHE A 113 12.83 6.81 1.48
C PHE A 113 11.50 6.09 1.71
N SER A 114 10.37 6.80 1.54
CA SER A 114 9.03 6.21 1.60
C SER A 114 8.82 5.14 0.53
N GLY A 115 9.37 5.36 -0.68
CA GLY A 115 9.39 4.37 -1.76
C GLY A 115 10.11 3.08 -1.37
N LEU A 116 11.30 3.19 -0.79
CA LEU A 116 12.07 2.05 -0.28
C LEU A 116 11.33 1.35 0.87
N GLY A 117 10.74 2.13 1.78
CA GLY A 117 9.95 1.62 2.90
C GLY A 117 8.76 0.76 2.44
N LEU A 118 8.06 1.18 1.41
CA LEU A 118 6.94 0.42 0.86
C LEU A 118 7.40 -0.88 0.19
N ILE A 119 8.58 -0.92 -0.45
CA ILE A 119 9.17 -2.16 -0.97
C ILE A 119 9.39 -3.15 0.18
N VAL A 120 9.95 -2.72 1.30
CA VAL A 120 10.17 -3.58 2.47
C VAL A 120 8.84 -4.11 3.03
N ALA A 121 7.83 -3.24 3.17
CA ALA A 121 6.51 -3.61 3.66
C ALA A 121 5.84 -4.68 2.79
N TYR A 122 5.86 -4.50 1.47
CA TYR A 122 5.27 -5.47 0.53
C TYR A 122 6.10 -6.75 0.41
N SER A 123 7.43 -6.67 0.56
CA SER A 123 8.28 -7.86 0.62
C SER A 123 7.96 -8.70 1.85
N LEU A 124 7.78 -8.09 3.01
CA LEU A 124 7.36 -8.77 4.24
C LEU A 124 5.96 -9.40 4.08
N LEU A 125 5.01 -8.66 3.50
CA LEU A 125 3.66 -9.17 3.23
C LEU A 125 3.71 -10.40 2.31
N GLY A 126 4.50 -10.34 1.23
CA GLY A 126 4.70 -11.47 0.31
C GLY A 126 5.37 -12.66 0.99
N CYS A 127 6.38 -12.41 1.81
CA CYS A 127 7.10 -13.43 2.57
C CYS A 127 6.15 -14.15 3.55
N THR A 128 5.39 -13.41 4.34
CA THR A 128 4.42 -13.98 5.30
C THR A 128 3.24 -14.67 4.62
N TRP A 129 2.84 -14.21 3.42
CA TRP A 129 1.87 -14.91 2.57
C TRP A 129 2.41 -16.27 2.11
N LEU A 130 3.66 -16.34 1.67
CA LEU A 130 4.30 -17.59 1.27
C LEU A 130 4.42 -18.56 2.45
N ILE A 131 4.76 -18.09 3.67
CA ILE A 131 4.75 -18.92 4.87
C ILE A 131 3.38 -19.58 5.08
N MET A 132 2.30 -18.85 4.83
CA MET A 132 0.93 -19.36 4.99
C MET A 132 0.53 -20.37 3.91
N LYS A 133 1.02 -20.19 2.67
CA LYS A 133 0.56 -20.93 1.49
C LYS A 133 1.45 -22.08 1.04
N THR A 134 2.69 -22.14 1.52
CA THR A 134 3.65 -23.17 1.09
C THR A 134 4.08 -24.08 2.23
N GLU A 135 4.76 -25.18 1.87
CA GLU A 135 5.33 -26.16 2.79
C GLU A 135 6.80 -26.49 2.44
N GLY A 136 7.48 -27.17 3.34
CA GLY A 136 8.82 -27.70 3.11
C GLY A 136 9.92 -26.64 3.13
N SER A 137 10.89 -26.77 2.21
CA SER A 137 12.10 -25.93 2.18
C SER A 137 11.82 -24.46 1.91
N LEU A 138 10.85 -24.17 1.03
CA LEU A 138 10.48 -22.79 0.70
C LEU A 138 9.88 -22.07 1.92
N GLN A 139 9.02 -22.74 2.68
CA GLN A 139 8.45 -22.17 3.89
C GLN A 139 9.52 -21.81 4.91
N LYS A 140 10.52 -22.71 5.13
CA LYS A 140 11.65 -22.44 6.04
C LYS A 140 12.47 -21.24 5.60
N GLN A 141 12.81 -21.16 4.31
CA GLN A 141 13.53 -19.99 3.75
C GLN A 141 12.74 -18.69 3.98
N MET A 142 11.41 -18.71 3.84
CA MET A 142 10.59 -17.54 4.08
C MET A 142 10.56 -17.16 5.57
N HIS A 143 10.58 -18.10 6.49
CA HIS A 143 10.74 -17.83 7.93
C HIS A 143 12.07 -17.13 8.24
N ASP A 144 13.17 -17.61 7.66
CA ASP A 144 14.50 -17.04 7.86
C ASP A 144 14.60 -15.60 7.34
N ILE A 145 13.91 -15.29 6.23
CA ILE A 145 13.89 -13.96 5.62
C ILE A 145 12.88 -13.04 6.33
N ALA A 146 11.78 -13.55 6.85
CA ALA A 146 10.73 -12.76 7.48
C ALA A 146 11.22 -11.96 8.69
N ARG A 147 12.10 -12.53 9.51
CA ARG A 147 12.63 -11.88 10.72
C ARG A 147 13.47 -10.64 10.40
N PRO A 148 14.52 -10.70 9.57
CA PRO A 148 15.27 -9.50 9.21
C PRO A 148 14.43 -8.47 8.46
N LEU A 149 13.51 -8.90 7.57
CA LEU A 149 12.59 -7.97 6.91
C LEU A 149 11.68 -7.23 7.89
N ALA A 150 11.17 -7.93 8.90
CA ALA A 150 10.36 -7.31 9.94
C ALA A 150 11.16 -6.25 10.71
N LEU A 151 12.41 -6.55 11.09
CA LEU A 151 13.30 -5.60 11.78
C LEU A 151 13.59 -4.35 10.92
N VAL A 152 13.88 -4.56 9.64
CA VAL A 152 14.08 -3.45 8.68
C VAL A 152 12.80 -2.62 8.56
N LEU A 153 11.63 -3.26 8.49
CA LEU A 153 10.36 -2.54 8.44
C LEU A 153 10.12 -1.69 9.69
N LEU A 154 10.43 -2.23 10.87
CA LEU A 154 10.33 -1.47 12.12
C LEU A 154 11.26 -0.24 12.10
N ALA A 155 12.49 -0.41 11.64
CA ALA A 155 13.44 0.70 11.50
C ALA A 155 12.91 1.76 10.54
N VAL A 156 12.36 1.35 9.39
CA VAL A 156 11.73 2.27 8.43
C VAL A 156 10.55 3.01 9.05
N ILE A 157 9.64 2.30 9.74
CA ILE A 157 8.51 2.92 10.45
C ILE A 157 9.03 3.91 11.50
N GLY A 158 10.05 3.54 12.27
CA GLY A 158 10.67 4.41 13.26
C GLY A 158 11.25 5.69 12.64
N VAL A 159 12.01 5.56 11.55
CA VAL A 159 12.59 6.72 10.84
C VAL A 159 11.47 7.63 10.29
N VAL A 160 10.46 7.09 9.62
CA VAL A 160 9.34 7.89 9.10
C VAL A 160 8.59 8.57 10.25
N SER A 161 8.33 7.85 11.35
CA SER A 161 7.60 8.38 12.51
C SER A 161 8.35 9.50 13.23
N LEU A 162 9.68 9.49 13.20
CA LEU A 162 10.52 10.57 13.75
C LEU A 162 10.70 11.71 12.74
N TRP A 163 10.93 11.40 11.48
CA TRP A 163 11.15 12.39 10.42
C TRP A 163 9.92 13.27 10.21
N THR A 164 8.73 12.66 10.13
CA THR A 164 7.49 13.35 9.81
C THR A 164 7.19 14.53 10.76
N PRO A 165 7.16 14.39 12.11
CA PRO A 165 6.88 15.51 12.98
C PRO A 165 8.00 16.56 13.00
N ILE A 166 9.25 16.18 12.75
CA ILE A 166 10.39 17.13 12.69
C ILE A 166 10.29 17.98 11.43
N ALA A 167 9.96 17.38 10.29
CA ALA A 167 9.88 18.07 9.01
C ALA A 167 8.58 18.87 8.83
N TYR A 168 7.47 18.39 9.44
CA TYR A 168 6.13 18.94 9.26
C TYR A 168 5.48 19.33 10.60
N PRO A 169 5.67 20.59 11.06
CA PRO A 169 5.19 21.05 12.38
C PRO A 169 3.68 20.85 12.58
N GLN A 170 2.88 20.95 11.53
CA GLN A 170 1.43 20.74 11.59
C GLN A 170 1.07 19.32 12.03
N ILE A 171 1.84 18.32 11.57
CA ILE A 171 1.66 16.94 11.99
C ILE A 171 2.13 16.75 13.42
N ALA A 172 3.23 17.40 13.83
CA ALA A 172 3.70 17.41 15.21
C ALA A 172 2.65 17.97 16.16
N GLU A 173 2.09 19.13 15.84
CA GLU A 173 1.03 19.77 16.62
C GLU A 173 -0.18 18.86 16.78
N ARG A 174 -0.58 18.18 15.70
CA ARG A 174 -1.70 17.27 15.72
C ARG A 174 -1.49 16.05 16.62
N TRP A 175 -0.30 15.44 16.59
CA TRP A 175 0.01 14.26 17.38
C TRP A 175 0.31 14.56 18.85
N PHE A 176 0.97 15.70 19.14
CA PHE A 176 1.50 16.02 20.47
C PHE A 176 0.70 17.06 21.23
N SER A 177 -0.36 17.67 20.63
CA SER A 177 -1.27 18.55 21.36
C SER A 177 -2.19 17.77 22.30
N MET A 178 -2.54 18.35 23.43
CA MET A 178 -3.59 17.83 24.30
C MET A 178 -4.99 18.26 23.78
N PRO A 179 -6.01 17.41 23.75
CA PRO A 179 -6.08 16.02 24.24
C PRO A 179 -5.66 14.94 23.21
N ASN A 180 -5.26 15.33 22.01
CA ASN A 180 -4.99 14.43 20.88
C ASN A 180 -3.92 13.38 21.21
N LEU A 181 -2.88 13.75 21.96
CA LEU A 181 -1.82 12.84 22.39
C LEU A 181 -2.40 11.57 23.04
N VAL A 182 -3.39 11.72 23.94
CA VAL A 182 -3.99 10.59 24.64
C VAL A 182 -4.81 9.72 23.69
N TRP A 183 -5.53 10.34 22.74
CA TRP A 183 -6.37 9.60 21.78
C TRP A 183 -5.56 8.87 20.73
N PHE A 184 -4.40 9.38 20.32
CA PHE A 184 -3.59 8.78 19.25
C PHE A 184 -2.46 7.88 19.77
N MET A 185 -2.07 7.99 21.04
CA MET A 185 -1.07 7.12 21.68
C MET A 185 -1.32 5.61 21.53
N PRO A 186 -2.56 5.10 21.47
CA PRO A 186 -2.79 3.69 21.23
C PRO A 186 -2.20 3.18 19.91
N VAL A 187 -2.09 4.01 18.86
CA VAL A 187 -1.58 3.59 17.55
C VAL A 187 -0.12 3.16 17.59
N PRO A 188 0.84 3.99 18.07
CA PRO A 188 2.23 3.56 18.22
C PRO A 188 2.40 2.35 19.14
N ILE A 189 1.63 2.31 20.24
CA ILE A 189 1.67 1.16 21.17
C ILE A 189 1.23 -0.11 20.47
N LEU A 190 0.12 -0.06 19.71
CA LEU A 190 -0.37 -1.20 18.94
C LEU A 190 0.63 -1.63 17.87
N VAL A 191 1.35 -0.71 17.22
CA VAL A 191 2.44 -1.03 16.30
C VAL A 191 3.51 -1.86 16.98
N LEU A 192 3.99 -1.43 18.16
CA LEU A 192 5.03 -2.16 18.92
C LEU A 192 4.54 -3.52 19.40
N VAL A 193 3.31 -3.60 19.91
CA VAL A 193 2.71 -4.87 20.36
C VAL A 193 2.53 -5.84 19.19
N THR A 194 2.01 -5.36 18.08
CA THR A 194 1.82 -6.16 16.85
C THR A 194 3.16 -6.62 16.28
N PHE A 195 4.16 -5.76 16.30
CA PHE A 195 5.50 -6.09 15.85
C PHE A 195 6.15 -7.16 16.75
N TYR A 196 6.06 -7.02 18.06
CA TYR A 196 6.53 -8.03 19.01
C TYR A 196 5.81 -9.37 18.78
N GLY A 197 4.48 -9.33 18.60
CA GLY A 197 3.68 -10.50 18.25
C GLY A 197 4.15 -11.17 16.95
N LEU A 198 4.47 -10.38 15.92
CA LEU A 198 4.99 -10.85 14.64
C LEU A 198 6.34 -11.58 14.81
N LEU A 199 7.29 -10.99 15.52
CA LEU A 199 8.59 -11.62 15.77
C LEU A 199 8.42 -12.94 16.53
N ARG A 200 7.52 -12.97 17.53
CA ARG A 200 7.24 -14.17 18.29
C ARG A 200 6.53 -15.24 17.46
N ALA A 201 5.64 -14.85 16.56
CA ALA A 201 4.94 -15.77 15.66
C ALA A 201 5.91 -16.39 14.63
N VAL A 202 6.82 -15.60 14.07
CA VAL A 202 7.88 -16.07 13.18
C VAL A 202 8.83 -17.02 13.93
N ALA A 203 9.23 -16.69 15.17
CA ALA A 203 10.12 -17.53 15.98
C ALA A 203 9.49 -18.86 16.44
N ARG A 204 8.16 -18.98 16.39
CA ARG A 204 7.41 -20.20 16.74
C ARG A 204 6.97 -20.99 15.51
N ASP A 205 7.45 -20.66 14.35
CA ASP A 205 7.06 -21.27 13.06
C ASP A 205 5.55 -21.30 12.83
N ALA A 206 4.85 -20.25 13.29
CA ALA A 206 3.41 -20.14 13.12
C ALA A 206 3.06 -19.92 11.64
N HIS A 207 2.02 -20.61 11.14
CA HIS A 207 1.68 -20.59 9.72
C HIS A 207 0.82 -19.39 9.30
N TYR A 208 -0.24 -19.07 10.06
CA TYR A 208 -1.22 -18.02 9.70
C TYR A 208 -0.96 -16.69 10.39
N THR A 209 -0.49 -16.74 11.63
CA THR A 209 -0.32 -15.58 12.50
C THR A 209 0.63 -14.52 11.94
N PRO A 210 1.79 -14.87 11.32
CA PRO A 210 2.69 -13.87 10.74
C PRO A 210 2.02 -13.01 9.67
N PHE A 211 1.22 -13.61 8.80
CA PHE A 211 0.51 -12.91 7.74
C PHE A 211 -0.55 -11.95 8.30
N LEU A 212 -1.37 -12.42 9.25
CA LEU A 212 -2.40 -11.59 9.89
C LEU A 212 -1.79 -10.39 10.63
N LEU A 213 -0.71 -10.61 11.38
CA LEU A 213 -0.02 -9.53 12.09
C LEU A 213 0.65 -8.54 11.14
N THR A 214 1.16 -8.99 9.99
CA THR A 214 1.68 -8.11 8.94
C THR A 214 0.56 -7.25 8.33
N LEU A 215 -0.63 -7.81 8.11
CA LEU A 215 -1.80 -7.03 7.67
C LEU A 215 -2.20 -5.98 8.69
N VAL A 216 -2.21 -6.34 9.99
CA VAL A 216 -2.50 -5.39 11.07
C VAL A 216 -1.47 -4.27 11.12
N LEU A 217 -0.17 -4.58 10.96
CA LEU A 217 0.89 -3.56 10.88
C LEU A 217 0.67 -2.57 9.72
N ILE A 218 0.35 -3.10 8.55
CA ILE A 218 0.06 -2.25 7.37
C ILE A 218 -1.18 -1.38 7.64
N PHE A 219 -2.23 -1.96 8.21
CA PHE A 219 -3.44 -1.22 8.58
C PHE A 219 -3.16 -0.10 9.59
N LEU A 220 -2.35 -0.38 10.62
CA LEU A 220 -1.94 0.62 11.61
C LEU A 220 -1.10 1.74 10.96
N GLY A 221 -0.23 1.41 10.00
CA GLY A 221 0.52 2.39 9.23
C GLY A 221 -0.39 3.34 8.44
N TYR A 222 -1.38 2.78 7.74
CA TYR A 222 -2.38 3.60 7.03
C TYR A 222 -3.27 4.40 7.99
N SER A 223 -3.61 3.86 9.15
CA SER A 223 -4.37 4.59 10.18
C SER A 223 -3.57 5.78 10.71
N GLY A 224 -2.27 5.59 10.98
CA GLY A 224 -1.37 6.68 11.36
C GLY A 224 -1.25 7.76 10.28
N LEU A 225 -1.18 7.36 9.01
CA LEU A 225 -1.22 8.27 7.86
C LEU A 225 -2.54 9.06 7.84
N GLY A 226 -3.68 8.39 7.97
CA GLY A 226 -4.99 9.03 7.99
C GLY A 226 -5.12 10.07 9.13
N ILE A 227 -4.63 9.73 10.33
CA ILE A 227 -4.59 10.66 11.47
C ILE A 227 -3.72 11.87 11.17
N SER A 228 -2.56 11.65 10.56
CA SER A 228 -1.60 12.71 10.23
C SER A 228 -2.13 13.71 9.20
N LEU A 229 -2.89 13.23 8.23
CA LEU A 229 -3.41 14.05 7.13
C LEU A 229 -4.74 14.74 7.46
N TRP A 230 -5.54 14.16 8.36
CA TRP A 230 -6.83 14.73 8.74
C TRP A 230 -6.68 16.18 9.25
N PRO A 231 -7.60 17.14 8.90
CA PRO A 231 -8.77 16.99 8.04
C PRO A 231 -8.50 17.26 6.56
N ASN A 232 -7.23 17.40 6.17
CA ASN A 232 -6.86 17.79 4.82
C ASN A 232 -6.84 16.58 3.89
N ILE A 233 -7.49 16.71 2.74
CA ILE A 233 -7.35 15.76 1.64
C ILE A 233 -6.11 16.08 0.79
N ILE A 234 -5.70 17.35 0.77
CA ILE A 234 -4.44 17.81 0.19
C ILE A 234 -3.73 18.67 1.24
N PRO A 235 -2.73 18.12 1.94
CA PRO A 235 -1.96 18.90 2.90
C PRO A 235 -1.17 20.02 2.20
N PRO A 236 -0.97 21.15 2.85
CA PRO A 236 -1.61 21.59 4.08
C PRO A 236 -2.92 22.37 3.84
N SER A 237 -3.29 22.62 2.57
CA SER A 237 -4.13 23.76 2.18
C SER A 237 -5.59 23.43 1.90
N ILE A 238 -5.95 22.18 1.57
CA ILE A 238 -7.30 21.83 1.13
C ILE A 238 -7.89 20.78 2.06
N SER A 239 -8.98 21.14 2.74
CA SER A 239 -9.73 20.23 3.61
C SER A 239 -10.62 19.29 2.78
N ILE A 240 -11.08 18.20 3.43
CA ILE A 240 -12.04 17.26 2.84
C ILE A 240 -13.32 17.97 2.41
N TRP A 241 -13.77 18.95 3.21
CA TRP A 241 -15.00 19.71 2.92
C TRP A 241 -14.84 20.66 1.74
N ASP A 242 -13.67 21.31 1.61
CA ASP A 242 -13.39 22.25 0.50
C ASP A 242 -13.23 21.54 -0.85
N ALA A 243 -12.77 20.28 -0.82
CA ALA A 243 -12.58 19.45 -2.01
C ALA A 243 -13.83 18.65 -2.40
N ALA A 244 -14.82 18.60 -1.52
CA ALA A 244 -16.02 17.78 -1.70
C ALA A 244 -16.83 18.20 -2.92
N ALA A 245 -17.32 17.22 -3.68
CA ALA A 245 -18.30 17.44 -4.73
C ALA A 245 -19.66 17.94 -4.16
N PRO A 246 -20.53 18.52 -4.98
CA PRO A 246 -21.88 18.90 -4.53
C PRO A 246 -22.63 17.74 -3.87
N PRO A 247 -23.49 18.03 -2.85
CA PRO A 247 -24.18 16.98 -2.07
C PRO A 247 -24.96 15.97 -2.91
N GLN A 248 -25.53 16.42 -4.04
CA GLN A 248 -26.27 15.56 -4.96
C GLN A 248 -25.37 14.48 -5.59
N SER A 249 -24.18 14.89 -6.05
CA SER A 249 -23.18 13.96 -6.63
C SER A 249 -22.66 12.98 -5.58
N GLN A 250 -22.39 13.46 -4.37
CA GLN A 250 -21.96 12.60 -3.27
C GLN A 250 -23.04 11.61 -2.84
N GLY A 251 -24.29 12.06 -2.76
CA GLY A 251 -25.44 11.19 -2.45
C GLY A 251 -25.62 10.07 -3.48
N PHE A 252 -25.54 10.40 -4.76
CA PHE A 252 -25.58 9.40 -5.83
C PHE A 252 -24.45 8.37 -5.73
N MET A 253 -23.23 8.84 -5.50
CA MET A 253 -22.06 7.95 -5.33
C MET A 253 -22.17 7.08 -4.09
N LEU A 254 -22.70 7.62 -2.98
CA LEU A 254 -22.90 6.87 -1.74
C LEU A 254 -23.85 5.70 -1.98
N VAL A 255 -24.98 5.94 -2.65
CA VAL A 255 -25.95 4.88 -2.99
C VAL A 255 -25.30 3.83 -3.88
N GLY A 256 -24.58 4.24 -4.95
CA GLY A 256 -23.86 3.31 -5.81
C GLY A 256 -22.81 2.48 -5.05
N THR A 257 -22.07 3.11 -4.15
CA THR A 257 -21.06 2.44 -3.34
C THR A 257 -21.68 1.46 -2.35
N LEU A 258 -22.75 1.84 -1.66
CA LEU A 258 -23.48 0.96 -0.74
C LEU A 258 -24.03 -0.27 -1.44
N PHE A 259 -24.39 -0.14 -2.73
CA PHE A 259 -24.86 -1.28 -3.51
C PHE A 259 -23.71 -2.18 -3.99
N ILE A 260 -22.65 -1.60 -4.54
CA ILE A 260 -21.56 -2.34 -5.15
C ILE A 260 -20.60 -2.94 -4.11
N LEU A 261 -20.34 -2.24 -3.00
CA LEU A 261 -19.36 -2.67 -1.99
C LEU A 261 -19.66 -4.05 -1.38
N PRO A 262 -20.92 -4.39 -0.98
CA PRO A 262 -21.24 -5.72 -0.47
C PRO A 262 -20.98 -6.84 -1.49
N PHE A 263 -21.23 -6.60 -2.79
CA PHE A 263 -20.93 -7.58 -3.84
C PHE A 263 -19.44 -7.80 -3.99
N ILE A 264 -18.63 -6.73 -3.97
CA ILE A 264 -17.16 -6.83 -4.05
C ILE A 264 -16.62 -7.58 -2.82
N LEU A 265 -17.09 -7.24 -1.62
CA LEU A 265 -16.66 -7.91 -0.39
C LEU A 265 -17.09 -9.38 -0.38
N GLY A 266 -18.34 -9.68 -0.78
CA GLY A 266 -18.85 -11.04 -0.89
C GLY A 266 -18.07 -11.88 -1.89
N TYR A 267 -17.80 -11.34 -3.08
CA TYR A 267 -16.96 -12.00 -4.09
C TYR A 267 -15.53 -12.22 -3.61
N THR A 268 -14.95 -11.22 -2.95
CA THR A 268 -13.59 -11.32 -2.40
C THR A 268 -13.53 -12.41 -1.32
N TYR A 269 -14.46 -12.40 -0.37
CA TYR A 269 -14.57 -13.43 0.66
C TYR A 269 -14.72 -14.82 0.05
N TRP A 270 -15.63 -14.99 -0.91
CA TRP A 270 -15.86 -16.25 -1.61
C TRP A 270 -14.62 -16.75 -2.32
N SER A 271 -13.92 -15.85 -3.04
CA SER A 271 -12.67 -16.17 -3.71
C SER A 271 -11.61 -16.70 -2.74
N TYR A 272 -11.39 -16.00 -1.61
CA TYR A 272 -10.45 -16.47 -0.59
C TYR A 272 -10.89 -17.78 0.07
N TYR A 273 -12.19 -17.99 0.24
CA TYR A 273 -12.74 -19.22 0.80
C TYR A 273 -12.52 -20.42 -0.11
N VAL A 274 -12.78 -20.27 -1.40
CA VAL A 274 -12.60 -21.36 -2.40
C VAL A 274 -11.13 -21.75 -2.54
N PHE A 275 -10.23 -20.77 -2.58
CA PHE A 275 -8.79 -21.02 -2.71
C PHE A 275 -8.06 -21.08 -1.35
N ARG A 276 -8.78 -21.41 -0.28
CA ARG A 276 -8.16 -21.70 1.01
C ARG A 276 -7.42 -23.03 0.93
N GLY A 277 -6.19 -23.09 1.37
CA GLY A 277 -5.39 -24.31 1.36
C GLY A 277 -3.93 -24.00 1.06
N LYS A 278 -3.08 -24.96 1.31
CA LYS A 278 -1.67 -24.89 0.94
C LYS A 278 -1.50 -25.47 -0.46
N VAL A 279 -0.56 -24.91 -1.21
CA VAL A 279 -0.17 -25.43 -2.53
C VAL A 279 0.83 -26.56 -2.31
N THR A 280 0.48 -27.76 -2.72
CA THR A 280 1.35 -28.94 -2.69
C THR A 280 2.07 -29.13 -4.02
N HIS A 281 3.13 -29.96 -4.04
CA HIS A 281 3.86 -30.29 -5.28
C HIS A 281 2.99 -30.99 -6.35
N GLU A 282 1.90 -31.62 -5.93
CA GLU A 282 0.96 -32.33 -6.82
C GLU A 282 -0.01 -31.38 -7.54
N ASP A 283 -0.18 -30.13 -7.05
CA ASP A 283 -1.03 -29.11 -7.67
C ASP A 283 -0.38 -28.42 -8.88
N GLY A 284 0.73 -28.93 -9.39
CA GLY A 284 1.41 -28.44 -10.58
C GLY A 284 0.59 -28.71 -11.85
N TYR A 285 0.49 -27.71 -12.73
CA TYR A 285 -0.09 -27.89 -14.06
C TYR A 285 0.72 -28.93 -14.84
N HIS A 286 0.09 -30.05 -15.16
CA HIS A 286 0.53 -31.00 -16.20
C HIS A 286 0.17 -30.48 -17.57
#